data_9aad5b96323332a9beed01def9fdd12b
#
_entry.id   9aad5b96323332a9beed01def9fdd12b
#
_cell.length_a   1.000
_cell.length_b   1.000
_cell.length_c   1.000
_cell.angle_alpha   90.00
_cell.angle_beta   90.00
_cell.angle_gamma   90.00
#
_symmetry.space_group_name_H-M   'P 1'
#
loop_
_entity.id
_entity.type
_entity.pdbx_description
1 polymer ?
#
loop_
_entity_poly.entity_id
_entity_poly.type
_entity_poly.pdbx_seq_one_letter_code
_entity_poly.pdbx_strand_id
1 'polypeptide(L)'
;MLRELDEAARALVAPRVVLFDWHAMLVDTLDAMYHAVDDALPRFPELGLMDALISHDECKTPEDARLVDYVREHRQLHPKIKAQRRISRTDIFEVLFGHNEDAKHIAHEAFNDAYRNHYGEAHPFEGGELDLLIEMREFDVKLGILTNRDREFFELELALVEDGAWVGLFDATVCGCDTGKRKPNPDPIFKALDDLEEPAGLNCWYVGDSTTDVSAAKRAGITSVFFNGVGWEHAWINKIFPGTEAHPHQPDAIVDSFAEFKWLVEECLKVGHDWHRTDE
;
A
#
# COMPACT_ATOMS: atom_id res chain seq x y z
N MET A 1 -19.84 -10.29 -1.39
CA MET A 1 -19.27 -9.08 -2.02
C MET A 1 -20.15 -7.85 -1.79
N LEU A 2 -21.21 -7.54 -2.58
CA LEU A 2 -22.05 -6.34 -2.33
C LEU A 2 -22.60 -6.26 -0.89
N ARG A 3 -23.01 -7.39 -0.27
CA ARG A 3 -23.53 -7.40 1.10
C ARG A 3 -22.46 -7.09 2.15
N GLU A 4 -21.24 -7.56 1.96
CA GLU A 4 -20.11 -7.29 2.85
C GLU A 4 -19.69 -5.81 2.76
N LEU A 5 -19.70 -5.24 1.55
CA LEU A 5 -19.41 -3.83 1.34
C LEU A 5 -20.50 -2.93 1.92
N ASP A 6 -21.80 -3.30 1.80
CA ASP A 6 -22.93 -2.63 2.46
C ASP A 6 -22.81 -2.65 3.99
N GLU A 7 -22.35 -3.77 4.57
CA GLU A 7 -22.11 -3.89 6.01
C GLU A 7 -20.94 -3.01 6.44
N ALA A 8 -19.86 -2.96 5.65
CA ALA A 8 -18.72 -2.08 5.90
C ALA A 8 -19.13 -0.59 5.84
N ALA A 9 -19.88 -0.17 4.81
CA ALA A 9 -20.34 1.22 4.67
C ALA A 9 -21.17 1.70 5.87
N ARG A 10 -21.92 0.81 6.51
CA ARG A 10 -22.70 1.14 7.71
C ARG A 10 -21.89 1.16 9.01
N ALA A 11 -20.74 0.48 9.03
CA ALA A 11 -19.90 0.36 10.22
C ALA A 11 -18.79 1.42 10.25
N LEU A 12 -18.37 1.91 9.08
CA LEU A 12 -17.28 2.85 8.96
C LEU A 12 -17.73 4.29 9.27
N VAL A 13 -16.82 5.05 9.86
CA VAL A 13 -16.99 6.49 10.04
C VAL A 13 -16.64 7.19 8.72
N ALA A 14 -17.49 8.13 8.28
CA ALA A 14 -17.25 8.91 7.07
C ALA A 14 -15.85 9.56 7.07
N PRO A 15 -15.11 9.48 5.96
CA PRO A 15 -13.74 9.98 5.93
C PRO A 15 -13.71 11.52 5.89
N ARG A 16 -12.82 12.10 6.71
CA ARG A 16 -12.35 13.49 6.59
C ARG A 16 -10.97 13.57 5.95
N VAL A 17 -10.20 12.50 6.11
CA VAL A 17 -8.88 12.33 5.52
C VAL A 17 -8.82 10.98 4.85
N VAL A 18 -8.32 10.93 3.62
CA VAL A 18 -7.96 9.69 2.96
C VAL A 18 -6.50 9.75 2.54
N LEU A 19 -5.70 8.86 3.11
CA LEU A 19 -4.33 8.62 2.71
C LEU A 19 -4.31 7.44 1.74
N PHE A 20 -3.55 7.56 0.66
CA PHE A 20 -3.40 6.52 -0.36
C PHE A 20 -1.97 6.02 -0.44
N ASP A 21 -1.78 4.71 -0.62
CA ASP A 21 -0.53 4.25 -1.21
C ASP A 21 -0.46 4.71 -2.67
N TRP A 22 0.73 4.69 -3.22
CA TRP A 22 0.99 5.15 -4.57
C TRP A 22 1.10 4.01 -5.56
N HIS A 23 2.07 3.14 -5.33
CA HIS A 23 2.48 2.07 -6.23
C HIS A 23 1.53 0.87 -6.16
N ALA A 24 1.06 0.38 -7.32
CA ALA A 24 0.11 -0.73 -7.45
C ALA A 24 -1.26 -0.47 -6.79
N MET A 25 -1.51 0.78 -6.40
CA MET A 25 -2.78 1.27 -5.88
C MET A 25 -3.28 2.41 -6.78
N LEU A 26 -2.79 3.64 -6.65
CA LEU A 26 -3.17 4.74 -7.54
C LEU A 26 -2.49 4.63 -8.92
N VAL A 27 -1.25 4.15 -8.96
CA VAL A 27 -0.42 4.15 -10.17
C VAL A 27 0.17 2.76 -10.44
N ASP A 28 0.08 2.32 -11.70
CA ASP A 28 0.73 1.10 -12.18
C ASP A 28 2.19 1.39 -12.56
N THR A 29 3.10 0.84 -11.77
CA THR A 29 4.55 0.83 -12.02
C THR A 29 5.12 -0.57 -11.76
N LEU A 30 4.29 -1.62 -11.84
CA LEU A 30 4.63 -2.99 -11.44
C LEU A 30 5.74 -3.60 -12.29
N ASP A 31 5.75 -3.35 -13.61
CA ASP A 31 6.77 -3.94 -14.48
C ASP A 31 8.17 -3.41 -14.15
N ALA A 32 8.31 -2.09 -14.01
CA ALA A 32 9.55 -1.46 -13.59
C ALA A 32 10.00 -1.96 -12.21
N MET A 33 9.05 -2.17 -11.29
CA MET A 33 9.31 -2.71 -9.96
C MET A 33 9.88 -4.14 -10.02
N TYR A 34 9.28 -5.04 -10.79
CA TYR A 34 9.78 -6.42 -10.91
C TYR A 34 11.14 -6.50 -11.58
N HIS A 35 11.40 -5.66 -12.58
CA HIS A 35 12.73 -5.56 -13.21
C HIS A 35 13.77 -5.09 -12.21
N ALA A 36 13.47 -4.07 -11.43
CA ALA A 36 14.38 -3.55 -10.41
C ALA A 36 14.65 -4.57 -9.28
N VAL A 37 13.66 -5.33 -8.85
CA VAL A 37 13.88 -6.43 -7.88
C VAL A 37 14.80 -7.50 -8.47
N ASP A 38 14.56 -7.92 -9.72
CA ASP A 38 15.42 -8.90 -10.39
C ASP A 38 16.87 -8.42 -10.57
N ASP A 39 17.10 -7.13 -10.73
CA ASP A 39 18.46 -6.55 -10.80
C ASP A 39 19.09 -6.39 -9.40
N ALA A 40 18.29 -6.21 -8.36
CA ALA A 40 18.78 -6.09 -6.98
C ALA A 40 19.17 -7.45 -6.37
N LEU A 41 18.38 -8.51 -6.60
CA LEU A 41 18.57 -9.83 -6.01
C LEU A 41 19.96 -10.46 -6.25
N PRO A 42 20.58 -10.37 -7.45
CA PRO A 42 21.94 -10.86 -7.68
C PRO A 42 23.02 -10.18 -6.82
N ARG A 43 22.74 -8.97 -6.30
CA ARG A 43 23.67 -8.21 -5.45
C ARG A 43 23.61 -8.63 -3.97
N PHE A 44 22.60 -9.41 -3.57
CA PHE A 44 22.38 -9.81 -2.17
C PHE A 44 23.56 -10.53 -1.51
N PRO A 45 24.31 -11.43 -2.21
CA PRO A 45 25.51 -12.03 -1.62
C PRO A 45 26.56 -10.99 -1.20
N GLU A 46 26.84 -10.01 -2.05
CA GLU A 46 27.83 -8.96 -1.78
C GLU A 46 27.40 -8.00 -0.67
N LEU A 47 26.08 -7.84 -0.50
CA LEU A 47 25.47 -6.99 0.53
C LEU A 47 25.26 -7.72 1.86
N GLY A 48 25.64 -9.01 1.97
CA GLY A 48 25.43 -9.82 3.17
C GLY A 48 23.97 -10.20 3.45
N LEU A 49 23.08 -10.01 2.47
CA LEU A 49 21.64 -10.23 2.62
C LEU A 49 21.22 -11.70 2.52
N MET A 50 22.08 -12.56 1.95
CA MET A 50 21.74 -13.99 1.83
C MET A 50 21.63 -14.69 3.19
N ASP A 51 22.47 -14.31 4.15
CA ASP A 51 22.46 -14.85 5.52
C ASP A 51 21.32 -14.26 6.36
N ALA A 52 20.74 -13.16 5.91
CA ALA A 52 19.62 -12.49 6.57
C ALA A 52 18.25 -13.01 6.12
N LEU A 53 18.18 -13.85 5.08
CA LEU A 53 16.93 -14.47 4.62
C LEU A 53 16.34 -15.34 5.73
N ILE A 54 15.03 -15.15 6.01
CA ILE A 54 14.34 -15.91 7.05
C ILE A 54 14.34 -17.42 6.77
N SER A 55 14.15 -18.21 7.82
CA SER A 55 13.98 -19.65 7.72
C SER A 55 12.56 -20.03 7.35
N HIS A 56 12.34 -21.27 6.92
CA HIS A 56 11.01 -21.83 6.64
C HIS A 56 10.02 -21.66 7.79
N ASP A 57 10.48 -21.86 9.02
CA ASP A 57 9.64 -21.85 10.23
C ASP A 57 9.15 -20.42 10.58
N GLU A 58 9.80 -19.39 10.02
CA GLU A 58 9.42 -17.99 10.19
C GLU A 58 8.45 -17.50 9.11
N CYS A 59 8.26 -18.26 8.03
CA CYS A 59 7.37 -17.90 6.93
C CYS A 59 5.89 -18.03 7.35
N LYS A 60 5.06 -17.06 6.98
CA LYS A 60 3.62 -17.05 7.29
C LYS A 60 2.86 -18.10 6.49
N THR A 61 3.26 -18.33 5.25
CA THR A 61 2.60 -19.25 4.32
C THR A 61 3.60 -20.18 3.63
N PRO A 62 3.17 -21.36 3.12
CA PRO A 62 4.03 -22.21 2.28
C PRO A 62 4.48 -21.51 0.98
N GLU A 63 3.69 -20.56 0.50
CA GLU A 63 4.01 -19.74 -0.66
C GLU A 63 5.19 -18.79 -0.37
N ASP A 64 5.20 -18.16 0.82
CA ASP A 64 6.32 -17.35 1.29
C ASP A 64 7.61 -18.17 1.37
N ALA A 65 7.52 -19.37 1.96
CA ALA A 65 8.67 -20.27 2.05
C ALA A 65 9.24 -20.62 0.66
N ARG A 66 8.37 -20.84 -0.34
CA ARG A 66 8.80 -21.09 -1.73
C ARG A 66 9.48 -19.87 -2.35
N LEU A 67 9.01 -18.65 -2.03
CA LEU A 67 9.66 -17.43 -2.50
C LEU A 67 11.06 -17.30 -1.91
N VAL A 68 11.21 -17.48 -0.59
CA VAL A 68 12.51 -17.42 0.10
C VAL A 68 13.47 -18.45 -0.47
N ASP A 69 13.05 -19.71 -0.65
CA ASP A 69 13.88 -20.77 -1.22
C ASP A 69 14.30 -20.48 -2.65
N TYR A 70 13.36 -20.00 -3.48
CA TYR A 70 13.67 -19.67 -4.85
C TYR A 70 14.68 -18.54 -4.96
N VAL A 71 14.54 -17.48 -4.15
CA VAL A 71 15.52 -16.38 -4.09
C VAL A 71 16.87 -16.88 -3.58
N ARG A 72 16.87 -17.75 -2.56
CA ARG A 72 18.11 -18.35 -2.00
C ARG A 72 18.87 -19.14 -3.06
N GLU A 73 18.17 -19.90 -3.90
CA GLU A 73 18.80 -20.75 -4.91
C GLU A 73 19.15 -19.96 -6.20
N HIS A 74 18.25 -19.12 -6.68
CA HIS A 74 18.36 -18.53 -8.02
C HIS A 74 18.73 -17.05 -8.04
N ARG A 75 18.55 -16.32 -6.93
CA ARG A 75 18.76 -14.85 -6.84
C ARG A 75 17.94 -14.08 -7.87
N GLN A 76 16.70 -14.53 -8.08
CA GLN A 76 15.71 -13.96 -8.99
C GLN A 76 14.30 -14.16 -8.41
N LEU A 77 13.35 -13.39 -8.88
CA LEU A 77 11.94 -13.67 -8.62
C LEU A 77 11.45 -14.84 -9.49
N HIS A 78 10.64 -15.70 -8.89
CA HIS A 78 10.03 -16.79 -9.64
C HIS A 78 9.18 -16.25 -10.79
N PRO A 79 9.31 -16.77 -12.05
CA PRO A 79 8.57 -16.25 -13.21
C PRO A 79 7.05 -16.16 -13.03
N LYS A 80 6.46 -17.08 -12.24
CA LYS A 80 5.02 -17.02 -11.92
C LYS A 80 4.64 -15.81 -11.09
N ILE A 81 5.49 -15.34 -10.18
CA ILE A 81 5.23 -14.14 -9.38
C ILE A 81 5.17 -12.94 -10.30
N LYS A 82 6.14 -12.79 -11.20
CA LYS A 82 6.17 -11.73 -12.21
C LYS A 82 4.97 -11.76 -13.14
N ALA A 83 4.61 -12.95 -13.63
CA ALA A 83 3.46 -13.10 -14.53
C ALA A 83 2.10 -12.82 -13.84
N GLN A 84 1.99 -13.04 -12.53
CA GLN A 84 0.76 -12.79 -11.78
C GLN A 84 0.60 -11.32 -11.41
N ARG A 85 1.68 -10.55 -11.32
CA ARG A 85 1.69 -9.12 -10.94
C ARG A 85 0.91 -8.81 -9.64
N ARG A 86 1.06 -9.67 -8.61
CA ARG A 86 0.20 -9.67 -7.42
C ARG A 86 0.91 -9.39 -6.10
N ILE A 87 2.21 -9.20 -6.11
CA ILE A 87 2.98 -8.97 -4.88
C ILE A 87 3.80 -7.70 -5.03
N SER A 88 3.69 -6.80 -4.07
CA SER A 88 4.46 -5.56 -4.05
C SER A 88 5.91 -5.80 -3.64
N ARG A 89 6.81 -4.84 -3.97
CA ARG A 89 8.20 -4.87 -3.48
C ARG A 89 8.28 -4.97 -1.97
N THR A 90 7.45 -4.21 -1.27
CA THR A 90 7.46 -4.17 0.19
C THR A 90 7.08 -5.53 0.76
N ASP A 91 6.05 -6.17 0.22
CA ASP A 91 5.67 -7.52 0.64
C ASP A 91 6.76 -8.55 0.31
N ILE A 92 7.45 -8.43 -0.84
CA ILE A 92 8.60 -9.28 -1.15
C ILE A 92 9.68 -9.18 -0.05
N PHE A 93 10.05 -7.97 0.36
CA PHE A 93 11.09 -7.79 1.38
C PHE A 93 10.60 -8.15 2.79
N GLU A 94 9.32 -7.96 3.10
CA GLU A 94 8.72 -8.49 4.34
C GLU A 94 8.78 -10.03 4.39
N VAL A 95 8.52 -10.69 3.27
CA VAL A 95 8.63 -12.15 3.17
C VAL A 95 10.08 -12.62 3.28
N LEU A 96 11.02 -11.92 2.63
CA LEU A 96 12.43 -12.33 2.60
C LEU A 96 13.14 -12.13 3.94
N PHE A 97 12.82 -11.05 4.67
CA PHE A 97 13.61 -10.62 5.84
C PHE A 97 12.82 -10.57 7.15
N GLY A 98 11.50 -10.75 7.12
CA GLY A 98 10.66 -10.75 8.32
C GLY A 98 10.81 -9.49 9.16
N HIS A 99 11.30 -9.63 10.40
CA HIS A 99 11.50 -8.52 11.33
C HIS A 99 12.89 -7.86 11.26
N ASN A 100 13.73 -8.26 10.31
CA ASN A 100 15.08 -7.71 10.16
C ASN A 100 15.06 -6.37 9.41
N GLU A 101 14.85 -5.28 10.13
CA GLU A 101 14.73 -3.92 9.55
C GLU A 101 16.05 -3.48 8.87
N ASP A 102 17.20 -3.85 9.40
CA ASP A 102 18.49 -3.49 8.79
C ASP A 102 18.67 -4.16 7.42
N ALA A 103 18.32 -5.44 7.30
CA ALA A 103 18.36 -6.15 6.03
C ALA A 103 17.36 -5.57 5.03
N LYS A 104 16.13 -5.23 5.47
CA LYS A 104 15.13 -4.56 4.62
C LYS A 104 15.63 -3.21 4.12
N HIS A 105 16.25 -2.42 4.99
CA HIS A 105 16.81 -1.12 4.60
C HIS A 105 17.86 -1.28 3.50
N ILE A 106 18.83 -2.18 3.66
CA ILE A 106 19.87 -2.46 2.65
C ILE A 106 19.24 -2.97 1.34
N ALA A 107 18.21 -3.83 1.42
CA ALA A 107 17.51 -4.33 0.24
C ALA A 107 16.74 -3.23 -0.49
N HIS A 108 16.11 -2.30 0.23
CA HIS A 108 15.46 -1.13 -0.36
C HIS A 108 16.45 -0.20 -1.08
N GLU A 109 17.63 0.03 -0.50
CA GLU A 109 18.70 0.80 -1.15
C GLU A 109 19.17 0.14 -2.46
N ALA A 110 19.43 -1.18 -2.42
CA ALA A 110 19.80 -1.94 -3.61
C ALA A 110 18.71 -1.91 -4.70
N PHE A 111 17.45 -1.99 -4.28
CA PHE A 111 16.30 -1.83 -5.18
C PHE A 111 16.26 -0.44 -5.80
N ASN A 112 16.41 0.63 -5.00
CA ASN A 112 16.36 2.01 -5.50
C ASN A 112 17.45 2.27 -6.54
N ASP A 113 18.67 1.75 -6.30
CA ASP A 113 19.76 1.81 -7.28
C ASP A 113 19.39 1.15 -8.60
N ALA A 114 18.76 -0.04 -8.53
CA ALA A 114 18.32 -0.77 -9.71
C ALA A 114 17.13 -0.06 -10.40
N TYR A 115 16.18 0.45 -9.61
CA TYR A 115 14.96 1.10 -10.12
C TYR A 115 15.26 2.34 -10.97
N ARG A 116 16.35 3.05 -10.69
CA ARG A 116 16.81 4.18 -11.51
C ARG A 116 17.06 3.84 -12.99
N ASN A 117 17.15 2.55 -13.32
CA ASN A 117 17.31 2.09 -14.70
C ASN A 117 15.99 1.68 -15.36
N HIS A 118 14.89 1.60 -14.59
CA HIS A 118 13.63 1.02 -15.05
C HIS A 118 12.43 1.94 -14.93
N TYR A 119 12.52 3.03 -14.13
CA TYR A 119 11.41 3.96 -14.03
C TYR A 119 11.26 4.81 -15.31
N GLY A 120 10.06 5.27 -15.61
CA GLY A 120 9.85 6.15 -16.77
C GLY A 120 8.39 6.30 -17.17
N GLU A 121 7.57 5.28 -17.01
CA GLU A 121 6.15 5.35 -17.30
C GLU A 121 5.34 5.16 -16.03
N ALA A 122 4.43 6.10 -15.76
CA ALA A 122 3.49 6.04 -14.67
C ALA A 122 2.09 6.26 -15.25
N HIS A 123 1.22 5.29 -15.07
CA HIS A 123 -0.14 5.32 -15.57
C HIS A 123 -1.12 5.13 -14.40
N PRO A 124 -2.34 5.69 -14.46
CA PRO A 124 -3.39 5.31 -13.52
C PRO A 124 -3.55 3.79 -13.47
N PHE A 125 -3.85 3.23 -12.30
CA PHE A 125 -3.89 1.78 -12.12
C PHE A 125 -5.06 1.12 -12.87
N GLU A 126 -6.27 1.68 -12.78
CA GLU A 126 -7.47 1.20 -13.50
C GLU A 126 -7.98 2.23 -14.52
N GLY A 127 -7.76 3.52 -14.27
CA GLY A 127 -8.35 4.66 -14.95
C GLY A 127 -9.59 5.18 -14.23
N GLY A 128 -9.71 6.52 -14.15
CA GLY A 128 -10.79 7.21 -13.43
C GLY A 128 -10.45 7.64 -12.01
N GLU A 129 -9.24 7.37 -11.55
CA GLU A 129 -8.73 7.79 -10.24
C GLU A 129 -8.72 9.31 -10.09
N LEU A 130 -8.33 10.03 -11.15
CA LEU A 130 -8.31 11.49 -11.14
C LEU A 130 -9.70 12.08 -10.84
N ASP A 131 -10.75 11.58 -11.52
CA ASP A 131 -12.12 12.04 -11.31
C ASP A 131 -12.57 11.77 -9.86
N LEU A 132 -12.25 10.59 -9.32
CA LEU A 132 -12.54 10.24 -7.94
C LEU A 132 -11.82 11.17 -6.94
N LEU A 133 -10.53 11.43 -7.14
CA LEU A 133 -9.75 12.32 -6.27
C LEU A 133 -10.32 13.74 -6.27
N ILE A 134 -10.71 14.27 -7.44
CA ILE A 134 -11.35 15.57 -7.56
C ILE A 134 -12.69 15.60 -6.81
N GLU A 135 -13.54 14.59 -7.02
CA GLU A 135 -14.85 14.49 -6.39
C GLU A 135 -14.72 14.41 -4.84
N MET A 136 -13.76 13.66 -4.32
CA MET A 136 -13.53 13.61 -2.87
C MET A 136 -13.16 14.97 -2.29
N ARG A 137 -12.39 15.78 -3.01
CA ARG A 137 -12.09 17.16 -2.60
C ARG A 137 -13.31 18.06 -2.61
N GLU A 138 -14.27 17.84 -3.49
CA GLU A 138 -15.56 18.56 -3.50
C GLU A 138 -16.39 18.26 -2.24
N PHE A 139 -16.21 17.09 -1.62
CA PHE A 139 -16.80 16.73 -0.32
C PHE A 139 -15.95 17.17 0.90
N ASP A 140 -14.98 18.07 0.72
CA ASP A 140 -14.10 18.57 1.78
C ASP A 140 -13.26 17.46 2.46
N VAL A 141 -12.94 16.40 1.73
CA VAL A 141 -12.05 15.33 2.18
C VAL A 141 -10.62 15.74 1.87
N LYS A 142 -9.75 15.77 2.88
CA LYS A 142 -8.31 15.98 2.70
C LYS A 142 -7.67 14.74 2.11
N LEU A 143 -6.82 14.90 1.11
CA LEU A 143 -6.14 13.81 0.42
C LEU A 143 -4.65 13.81 0.71
N GLY A 144 -4.09 12.64 0.98
CA GLY A 144 -2.65 12.49 1.17
C GLY A 144 -2.10 11.25 0.47
N ILE A 145 -0.82 11.31 0.11
CA ILE A 145 -0.03 10.15 -0.33
C ILE A 145 0.88 9.70 0.81
N LEU A 146 0.93 8.39 1.00
CA LEU A 146 1.85 7.77 1.93
C LEU A 146 2.43 6.50 1.28
N THR A 147 3.67 6.58 0.84
CA THR A 147 4.33 5.51 0.09
C THR A 147 5.68 5.12 0.67
N ASN A 148 6.03 3.83 0.55
CA ASN A 148 7.40 3.36 0.83
C ASN A 148 8.41 3.70 -0.28
N ARG A 149 7.95 4.35 -1.35
CA ARG A 149 8.82 4.83 -2.44
C ARG A 149 9.61 6.05 -1.96
N ASP A 150 10.85 6.20 -2.39
CA ASP A 150 11.63 7.38 -2.09
C ASP A 150 11.15 8.57 -2.92
N ARG A 151 11.31 9.77 -2.37
CA ARG A 151 10.75 11.01 -2.90
C ARG A 151 11.15 11.29 -4.34
N GLU A 152 12.40 11.01 -4.72
CA GLU A 152 12.87 11.23 -6.08
C GLU A 152 12.05 10.48 -7.14
N PHE A 153 11.63 9.24 -6.84
CA PHE A 153 10.82 8.43 -7.74
C PHE A 153 9.37 8.86 -7.75
N PHE A 154 8.84 9.15 -6.56
CA PHE A 154 7.47 9.63 -6.40
C PHE A 154 7.23 10.94 -7.16
N GLU A 155 8.12 11.92 -7.01
CA GLU A 155 7.97 13.22 -7.68
C GLU A 155 8.05 13.11 -9.20
N LEU A 156 8.93 12.25 -9.72
CA LEU A 156 9.01 11.98 -11.15
C LEU A 156 7.73 11.31 -11.68
N GLU A 157 7.23 10.30 -10.98
CA GLU A 157 6.01 9.58 -11.37
C GLU A 157 4.78 10.49 -11.27
N LEU A 158 4.67 11.31 -10.22
CA LEU A 158 3.61 12.30 -10.07
C LEU A 158 3.61 13.35 -11.21
N ALA A 159 4.79 13.72 -11.68
CA ALA A 159 4.92 14.65 -12.80
C ALA A 159 4.60 14.01 -14.17
N LEU A 160 4.64 12.69 -14.27
CA LEU A 160 4.38 11.94 -15.51
C LEU A 160 2.94 11.45 -15.64
N VAL A 161 2.32 11.06 -14.52
CA VAL A 161 0.97 10.49 -14.55
C VAL A 161 -0.01 11.50 -15.11
N GLU A 162 -0.72 11.09 -16.17
CA GLU A 162 -1.67 11.92 -16.93
C GLU A 162 -1.15 13.34 -17.24
N ASP A 163 0.10 13.40 -17.74
CA ASP A 163 0.79 14.65 -18.09
C ASP A 163 0.88 15.65 -16.91
N GLY A 164 0.98 15.14 -15.67
CA GLY A 164 1.08 15.94 -14.46
C GLY A 164 -0.25 16.49 -13.91
N ALA A 165 -1.38 15.99 -14.39
CA ALA A 165 -2.71 16.43 -13.94
C ALA A 165 -2.95 16.20 -12.43
N TRP A 166 -2.19 15.31 -11.81
CA TRP A 166 -2.31 14.99 -10.39
C TRP A 166 -1.49 15.90 -9.47
N VAL A 167 -0.62 16.75 -10.05
CA VAL A 167 0.20 17.69 -9.28
C VAL A 167 -0.71 18.70 -8.57
N GLY A 168 -0.55 18.81 -7.23
CA GLY A 168 -1.33 19.72 -6.39
C GLY A 168 -2.70 19.18 -5.94
N LEU A 169 -3.04 17.91 -6.23
CA LEU A 169 -4.25 17.28 -5.71
C LEU A 169 -4.14 16.85 -4.25
N PHE A 170 -2.93 16.58 -3.77
CA PHE A 170 -2.70 16.04 -2.44
C PHE A 170 -2.26 17.13 -1.46
N ASP A 171 -2.93 17.17 -0.31
CA ASP A 171 -2.67 18.13 0.77
C ASP A 171 -1.45 17.73 1.61
N ALA A 172 -1.08 16.43 1.62
CA ALA A 172 0.15 15.92 2.21
C ALA A 172 0.76 14.81 1.36
N THR A 173 2.11 14.72 1.36
CA THR A 173 2.84 13.63 0.72
C THR A 173 3.98 13.16 1.61
N VAL A 174 3.95 11.88 2.01
CA VAL A 174 4.98 11.25 2.82
C VAL A 174 5.59 10.08 2.07
N CYS A 175 6.89 10.16 1.83
CA CYS A 175 7.67 9.17 1.11
C CYS A 175 8.53 8.34 2.07
N GLY A 176 9.04 7.21 1.59
CA GLY A 176 9.81 6.29 2.41
C GLY A 176 11.09 6.86 3.05
N CYS A 177 11.63 7.94 2.51
CA CYS A 177 12.80 8.64 3.07
C CYS A 177 12.46 9.77 4.06
N ASP A 178 11.17 10.12 4.24
CA ASP A 178 10.77 11.28 5.05
C ASP A 178 10.65 10.97 6.54
N THR A 179 10.62 9.70 6.90
CA THR A 179 10.58 9.22 8.28
C THR A 179 11.69 8.21 8.54
N GLY A 180 12.07 8.06 9.80
CA GLY A 180 13.10 7.08 10.20
C GLY A 180 12.67 5.63 10.01
N LYS A 181 11.37 5.38 9.78
CA LYS A 181 10.80 4.05 9.58
C LYS A 181 9.76 4.07 8.48
N ARG A 182 9.76 3.03 7.65
CA ARG A 182 8.78 2.81 6.57
C ARG A 182 7.57 2.03 7.09
N LYS A 183 6.48 1.96 6.31
CA LYS A 183 5.41 0.98 6.54
C LYS A 183 6.02 -0.42 6.60
N PRO A 184 5.62 -1.30 7.51
CA PRO A 184 4.40 -1.30 8.34
C PRO A 184 4.44 -0.51 9.65
N ASN A 185 5.44 0.34 9.89
CA ASN A 185 5.43 1.23 11.05
C ASN A 185 4.39 2.34 10.85
N PRO A 186 3.75 2.82 11.93
CA PRO A 186 2.75 3.87 11.84
C PRO A 186 3.34 5.29 11.73
N ASP A 187 4.66 5.46 11.94
CA ASP A 187 5.33 6.76 11.95
C ASP A 187 5.03 7.61 10.69
N PRO A 188 5.02 7.02 9.45
CA PRO A 188 4.65 7.79 8.25
C PRO A 188 3.19 8.28 8.27
N ILE A 189 2.25 7.49 8.84
CA ILE A 189 0.85 7.90 8.98
C ILE A 189 0.74 9.10 9.92
N PHE A 190 1.40 9.04 11.09
CA PHE A 190 1.37 10.15 12.04
C PHE A 190 1.97 11.42 11.43
N LYS A 191 3.06 11.29 10.64
CA LYS A 191 3.62 12.43 9.91
C LYS A 191 2.62 13.01 8.91
N ALA A 192 1.96 12.18 8.11
CA ALA A 192 0.97 12.65 7.14
C ALA A 192 -0.21 13.36 7.83
N LEU A 193 -0.69 12.83 8.95
CA LEU A 193 -1.76 13.44 9.72
C LEU A 193 -1.33 14.76 10.40
N ASP A 194 -0.08 14.84 10.88
CA ASP A 194 0.49 16.08 11.42
C ASP A 194 0.60 17.15 10.34
N ASP A 195 1.09 16.80 9.14
CA ASP A 195 1.16 17.71 7.98
C ASP A 195 -0.25 18.20 7.55
N LEU A 196 -1.30 17.40 7.77
CA LEU A 196 -2.70 17.75 7.49
C LEU A 196 -3.39 18.47 8.66
N GLU A 197 -2.72 18.61 9.80
CA GLU A 197 -3.29 19.16 11.04
C GLU A 197 -4.54 18.39 11.52
N GLU A 198 -4.54 17.06 11.36
CA GLU A 198 -5.66 16.17 11.74
C GLU A 198 -5.22 15.13 12.78
N PRO A 199 -6.02 14.91 13.83
CA PRO A 199 -5.74 13.84 14.78
C PRO A 199 -6.04 12.46 14.18
N ALA A 200 -5.27 11.45 14.59
CA ALA A 200 -5.57 10.07 14.22
C ALA A 200 -6.93 9.64 14.80
N GLY A 201 -7.75 8.99 13.97
CA GLY A 201 -9.08 8.51 14.32
C GLY A 201 -9.73 7.72 13.20
N LEU A 202 -10.91 7.15 13.45
CA LEU A 202 -11.60 6.31 12.48
C LEU A 202 -12.15 7.08 11.27
N ASN A 203 -12.18 8.41 11.32
CA ASN A 203 -12.47 9.30 10.19
C ASN A 203 -11.23 9.60 9.32
N CYS A 204 -10.07 9.05 9.66
CA CYS A 204 -8.89 9.02 8.81
C CYS A 204 -8.79 7.62 8.21
N TRP A 205 -8.76 7.52 6.88
CA TRP A 205 -8.66 6.25 6.18
C TRP A 205 -7.30 6.11 5.53
N TYR A 206 -6.78 4.92 5.51
CA TYR A 206 -5.64 4.55 4.70
C TYR A 206 -6.00 3.45 3.73
N VAL A 207 -5.80 3.71 2.44
CA VAL A 207 -6.14 2.81 1.33
C VAL A 207 -4.83 2.32 0.70
N GLY A 208 -4.64 1.01 0.66
CA GLY A 208 -3.44 0.41 0.08
C GLY A 208 -3.64 -1.04 -0.31
N ASP A 209 -2.71 -1.59 -1.09
CA ASP A 209 -2.80 -2.91 -1.70
C ASP A 209 -1.98 -3.99 -0.98
N SER A 210 -1.27 -3.64 0.10
CA SER A 210 -0.30 -4.52 0.75
C SER A 210 -0.60 -4.80 2.23
N THR A 211 0.01 -5.86 2.78
CA THR A 211 -0.06 -6.20 4.20
C THR A 211 0.59 -5.13 5.09
N THR A 212 1.56 -4.42 4.54
CA THR A 212 2.25 -3.34 5.27
C THR A 212 1.36 -2.12 5.43
N ASP A 213 0.47 -1.85 4.49
CA ASP A 213 -0.52 -0.77 4.54
C ASP A 213 -1.54 -1.02 5.65
N VAL A 214 -2.15 -2.20 5.62
CA VAL A 214 -3.11 -2.62 6.64
C VAL A 214 -2.47 -2.57 8.03
N SER A 215 -1.25 -3.11 8.16
CA SER A 215 -0.55 -3.13 9.45
C SER A 215 -0.21 -1.72 9.94
N ALA A 216 0.21 -0.81 9.06
CA ALA A 216 0.50 0.57 9.43
C ALA A 216 -0.76 1.30 9.90
N ALA A 217 -1.87 1.19 9.14
CA ALA A 217 -3.16 1.81 9.49
C ALA A 217 -3.70 1.31 10.84
N LYS A 218 -3.70 0.00 11.06
CA LYS A 218 -4.19 -0.60 12.31
C LYS A 218 -3.33 -0.20 13.51
N ARG A 219 -2.01 -0.09 13.35
CA ARG A 219 -1.10 0.39 14.40
C ARG A 219 -1.27 1.88 14.69
N ALA A 220 -1.66 2.66 13.69
CA ALA A 220 -1.97 4.09 13.86
C ALA A 220 -3.37 4.33 14.46
N GLY A 221 -4.22 3.31 14.55
CA GLY A 221 -5.59 3.43 15.08
C GLY A 221 -6.54 4.15 14.11
N ILE A 222 -6.29 4.07 12.81
CA ILE A 222 -7.13 4.63 11.75
C ILE A 222 -7.83 3.52 10.97
N THR A 223 -8.81 3.89 10.15
CA THR A 223 -9.52 2.97 9.26
C THR A 223 -8.60 2.46 8.15
N SER A 224 -8.57 1.15 7.95
CA SER A 224 -7.79 0.47 6.93
C SER A 224 -8.69 -0.08 5.84
N VAL A 225 -8.53 0.38 4.61
CA VAL A 225 -9.19 -0.16 3.42
C VAL A 225 -8.16 -0.90 2.57
N PHE A 226 -8.38 -2.19 2.36
CA PHE A 226 -7.52 -2.99 1.49
C PHE A 226 -8.03 -2.94 0.06
N PHE A 227 -7.20 -2.45 -0.85
CA PHE A 227 -7.47 -2.40 -2.28
C PHE A 227 -6.97 -3.68 -2.96
N ASN A 228 -7.90 -4.51 -3.41
CA ASN A 228 -7.62 -5.79 -4.06
C ASN A 228 -7.62 -5.65 -5.60
N GLY A 229 -7.02 -4.62 -6.13
CA GLY A 229 -6.99 -4.33 -7.58
C GLY A 229 -6.35 -5.42 -8.44
N VAL A 230 -5.48 -6.26 -7.84
CA VAL A 230 -4.89 -7.42 -8.53
C VAL A 230 -5.76 -8.67 -8.51
N GLY A 231 -6.95 -8.62 -7.89
CA GLY A 231 -7.95 -9.68 -7.91
C GLY A 231 -7.53 -10.95 -7.17
N TRP A 232 -7.03 -10.84 -5.93
CA TRP A 232 -6.86 -11.98 -5.05
C TRP A 232 -8.20 -12.64 -4.74
N GLU A 233 -8.23 -13.95 -4.70
CA GLU A 233 -9.40 -14.66 -4.18
C GLU A 233 -9.57 -14.40 -2.67
N HIS A 234 -10.81 -14.27 -2.18
CA HIS A 234 -11.10 -14.05 -0.75
C HIS A 234 -10.47 -15.10 0.16
N ALA A 235 -10.37 -16.34 -0.30
CA ALA A 235 -9.67 -17.40 0.45
C ALA A 235 -8.18 -17.10 0.65
N TRP A 236 -7.55 -16.39 -0.29
CA TRP A 236 -6.16 -15.95 -0.16
C TRP A 236 -6.06 -14.73 0.75
N ILE A 237 -6.94 -13.76 0.61
CA ILE A 237 -7.00 -12.58 1.48
C ILE A 237 -7.12 -13.00 2.95
N ASN A 238 -7.97 -13.99 3.26
CA ASN A 238 -8.11 -14.55 4.59
C ASN A 238 -6.83 -15.26 5.11
N LYS A 239 -5.94 -15.70 4.24
CA LYS A 239 -4.64 -16.27 4.64
C LYS A 239 -3.62 -15.19 4.98
N ILE A 240 -3.59 -14.11 4.20
CA ILE A 240 -2.65 -12.99 4.45
C ILE A 240 -3.10 -12.11 5.60
N PHE A 241 -4.41 -12.06 5.90
CA PHE A 241 -4.99 -11.36 7.04
C PHE A 241 -5.75 -12.32 7.97
N PRO A 242 -5.05 -13.26 8.65
CA PRO A 242 -5.73 -14.33 9.40
C PRO A 242 -6.41 -13.86 10.69
N GLY A 243 -6.15 -12.66 11.19
CA GLY A 243 -6.70 -12.15 12.45
C GLY A 243 -6.31 -12.97 13.69
N THR A 244 -5.16 -13.65 13.66
CA THR A 244 -4.65 -14.44 14.77
C THR A 244 -3.86 -13.58 15.76
N GLU A 245 -3.57 -14.10 16.95
CA GLU A 245 -2.75 -13.41 17.95
C GLU A 245 -1.37 -13.01 17.39
N ALA A 246 -0.77 -13.85 16.56
CA ALA A 246 0.52 -13.57 15.91
C ALA A 246 0.40 -12.56 14.76
N HIS A 247 -0.74 -12.50 14.09
CA HIS A 247 -1.03 -11.61 12.95
C HIS A 247 -2.42 -10.99 13.11
N PRO A 248 -2.59 -10.02 14.04
CA PRO A 248 -3.91 -9.55 14.45
C PRO A 248 -4.55 -8.56 13.47
N HIS A 249 -3.77 -7.95 12.58
CA HIS A 249 -4.24 -6.87 11.73
C HIS A 249 -5.05 -7.40 10.54
N GLN A 250 -6.30 -6.96 10.48
CA GLN A 250 -7.22 -7.18 9.35
C GLN A 250 -7.71 -5.83 8.86
N PRO A 251 -7.99 -5.66 7.54
CA PRO A 251 -8.60 -4.44 7.03
C PRO A 251 -10.04 -4.29 7.55
N ASP A 252 -10.50 -3.05 7.66
CA ASP A 252 -11.88 -2.73 8.05
C ASP A 252 -12.84 -2.84 6.86
N ALA A 253 -12.33 -2.67 5.64
CA ALA A 253 -13.03 -2.93 4.39
C ALA A 253 -12.08 -3.48 3.33
N ILE A 254 -12.63 -4.21 2.37
CA ILE A 254 -11.93 -4.70 1.18
C ILE A 254 -12.72 -4.22 -0.02
N VAL A 255 -12.03 -3.62 -0.99
CA VAL A 255 -12.60 -3.18 -2.27
C VAL A 255 -11.80 -3.80 -3.42
N ASP A 256 -12.49 -4.29 -4.44
CA ASP A 256 -11.88 -4.97 -5.58
C ASP A 256 -11.63 -4.04 -6.79
N SER A 257 -12.07 -2.77 -6.69
CA SER A 257 -11.91 -1.76 -7.74
C SER A 257 -12.06 -0.34 -7.20
N PHE A 258 -11.62 0.66 -7.98
CA PHE A 258 -11.89 2.07 -7.68
C PHE A 258 -13.38 2.40 -7.72
N ALA A 259 -14.17 1.71 -8.54
CA ALA A 259 -15.62 1.87 -8.55
C ALA A 259 -16.27 1.44 -7.23
N GLU A 260 -15.80 0.34 -6.62
CA GLU A 260 -16.25 -0.09 -5.29
C GLU A 260 -15.77 0.85 -4.19
N PHE A 261 -14.53 1.34 -4.28
CA PHE A 261 -14.00 2.31 -3.34
C PHE A 261 -14.79 3.63 -3.40
N LYS A 262 -15.08 4.14 -4.60
CA LYS A 262 -15.93 5.33 -4.81
C LYS A 262 -17.29 5.13 -4.16
N TRP A 263 -17.96 4.03 -4.45
CA TRP A 263 -19.25 3.70 -3.86
C TRP A 263 -19.19 3.68 -2.32
N LEU A 264 -18.16 3.06 -1.74
CA LEU A 264 -17.97 2.99 -0.28
C LEU A 264 -17.86 4.39 0.34
N VAL A 265 -17.05 5.26 -0.25
CA VAL A 265 -16.86 6.64 0.22
C VAL A 265 -18.17 7.42 0.13
N GLU A 266 -18.86 7.37 -1.03
CA GLU A 266 -20.14 8.05 -1.23
C GLU A 266 -21.20 7.60 -0.21
N GLU A 267 -21.33 6.30 0.06
CA GLU A 267 -22.30 5.78 1.04
C GLU A 267 -21.98 6.26 2.46
N CYS A 268 -20.70 6.22 2.86
CA CYS A 268 -20.29 6.73 4.16
C CYS A 268 -20.54 8.24 4.32
N LEU A 269 -20.31 9.03 3.27
CA LEU A 269 -20.57 10.48 3.27
C LEU A 269 -22.07 10.80 3.33
N LYS A 270 -22.93 10.06 2.61
CA LYS A 270 -24.38 10.21 2.67
C LYS A 270 -24.93 9.95 4.08
N VAL A 271 -24.48 8.88 4.71
CA VAL A 271 -24.87 8.55 6.09
C VAL A 271 -24.40 9.64 7.05
N GLY A 272 -23.19 10.17 6.89
CA GLY A 272 -22.66 11.27 7.72
C GLY A 272 -23.49 12.56 7.62
N HIS A 273 -24.00 12.89 6.43
CA HIS A 273 -24.86 14.08 6.23
C HIS A 273 -26.26 13.95 6.83
N ASP A 274 -26.84 12.76 6.90
CA ASP A 274 -28.18 12.56 7.50
C ASP A 274 -28.16 12.70 9.02
N TRP A 275 -27.04 12.43 9.71
CA TRP A 275 -26.90 12.63 11.15
C TRP A 275 -26.90 14.13 11.55
N HIS A 276 -26.36 15.00 10.68
CA HIS A 276 -26.37 16.46 10.96
C HIS A 276 -27.72 17.14 10.69
N ARG A 277 -28.67 16.46 10.03
CA ARG A 277 -30.03 17.00 9.77
C ARG A 277 -31.06 16.65 10.82
N THR A 278 -30.76 15.75 11.73
CA THR A 278 -31.71 15.31 12.79
C THR A 278 -31.54 16.06 14.11
N ASP A 279 -30.54 16.93 14.24
CA ASP A 279 -30.26 17.74 15.44
C ASP A 279 -30.65 19.23 15.30
N GLU A 280 -31.37 19.60 14.23
CA GLU A 280 -32.06 20.91 14.10
C GLU A 280 -33.58 20.71 14.28
#